data_09e93b6af29f15664532a1c86016918f
#
_entry.id   09e93b6af29f15664532a1c86016918f
#
_cell.length_a   1.000
_cell.length_b   1.000
_cell.length_c   1.000
_cell.angle_alpha   90.00
_cell.angle_beta   90.00
_cell.angle_gamma   90.00
#
_symmetry.space_group_name_H-M   'P 1'
#
loop_
_entity.id
_entity.type
_entity.pdbx_description
1 polymer ?
#
loop_
_entity_poly.entity_id
_entity_poly.type
_entity_poly.pdbx_seq_one_letter_code
_entity_poly.pdbx_strand_id
1 'polypeptide(L)'
;MSSFKNRIFRALRLDVNLYEEVEADKTAGFQAMGVVVISSIAAGLGSIQRVGLAGILVGTVIALIGWYIWAYLTYFIGTKILPEPQTKADLGELLRTIGFSSSPGLIRVLAVIPGLGRIVFLAASIWMLVAMIIAVRQALDYKSTLRAVGVCAIGWIIQIIIFALVLSVLGVKPV
;
A
#
# COMPACT_ATOMS: atom_id res chain seq x y z
N MET A 1 -19.96 -3.58 -13.28
CA MET A 1 -18.73 -2.97 -12.67
C MET A 1 -19.14 -2.20 -11.43
N SER A 2 -18.51 -2.46 -10.31
CA SER A 2 -18.79 -1.70 -9.10
C SER A 2 -18.20 -0.28 -9.20
N SER A 3 -18.89 0.72 -8.58
CA SER A 3 -18.41 2.10 -8.61
C SER A 3 -17.12 2.27 -7.80
N PHE A 4 -16.31 3.28 -8.12
CA PHE A 4 -15.08 3.60 -7.37
C PHE A 4 -15.30 3.70 -5.86
N LYS A 5 -16.37 4.39 -5.44
CA LYS A 5 -16.75 4.48 -4.02
C LYS A 5 -17.02 3.11 -3.40
N ASN A 6 -17.77 2.25 -4.09
CA ASN A 6 -18.07 0.90 -3.61
C ASN A 6 -16.79 0.08 -3.42
N ARG A 7 -15.86 0.14 -4.37
CA ARG A 7 -14.55 -0.53 -4.27
C ARG A 7 -13.77 -0.07 -3.03
N ILE A 8 -13.73 1.24 -2.74
CA ILE A 8 -13.10 1.75 -1.53
C ILE A 8 -13.76 1.19 -0.27
N PHE A 9 -15.10 1.19 -0.19
CA PHE A 9 -15.81 0.65 0.97
C PHE A 9 -15.57 -0.85 1.16
N ARG A 10 -15.51 -1.61 0.08
CA ARG A 10 -15.19 -3.04 0.13
C ARG A 10 -13.75 -3.27 0.59
N ALA A 11 -12.79 -2.46 0.13
CA ALA A 11 -11.40 -2.50 0.61
C ALA A 11 -11.29 -2.20 2.10
N LEU A 12 -12.05 -1.21 2.60
CA LEU A 12 -12.15 -0.93 4.03
C LEU A 12 -12.69 -2.12 4.83
N ARG A 13 -13.59 -2.91 4.24
CA ARG A 13 -14.15 -4.12 4.86
C ARG A 13 -13.25 -5.35 4.70
N LEU A 14 -12.09 -5.22 4.07
CA LEU A 14 -11.17 -6.31 3.77
C LEU A 14 -11.82 -7.41 2.91
N ASP A 15 -12.73 -7.02 2.01
CA ASP A 15 -13.45 -7.94 1.13
C ASP A 15 -12.49 -8.56 0.11
N VAL A 16 -12.24 -9.86 0.27
CA VAL A 16 -11.34 -10.64 -0.60
C VAL A 16 -11.78 -10.59 -2.07
N ASN A 17 -13.08 -10.67 -2.34
CA ASN A 17 -13.61 -10.65 -3.69
C ASN A 17 -13.41 -9.31 -4.42
N LEU A 18 -13.15 -8.23 -3.67
CA LEU A 18 -12.76 -6.97 -4.28
C LEU A 18 -11.41 -7.09 -4.96
N TYR A 19 -10.44 -7.72 -4.30
CA TYR A 19 -9.08 -7.83 -4.85
C TYR A 19 -9.05 -8.68 -6.12
N GLU A 20 -9.83 -9.76 -6.19
CA GLU A 20 -10.06 -10.53 -7.41
C GLU A 20 -10.68 -9.67 -8.53
N GLU A 21 -11.72 -8.87 -8.17
CA GLU A 21 -12.38 -7.98 -9.13
C GLU A 21 -11.42 -6.95 -9.73
N VAL A 22 -10.63 -6.27 -8.89
CA VAL A 22 -9.73 -5.21 -9.38
C VAL A 22 -8.47 -5.76 -10.04
N GLU A 23 -8.06 -6.96 -9.69
CA GLU A 23 -7.00 -7.70 -10.36
C GLU A 23 -7.37 -7.97 -11.83
N ALA A 24 -8.56 -8.51 -12.07
CA ALA A 24 -9.06 -8.82 -13.41
C ALA A 24 -9.40 -7.56 -14.24
N ASP A 25 -9.77 -6.44 -13.59
CA ASP A 25 -10.19 -5.22 -14.26
C ASP A 25 -9.01 -4.32 -14.60
N LYS A 26 -8.49 -4.43 -15.83
CA LYS A 26 -7.39 -3.59 -16.34
C LYS A 26 -7.68 -2.08 -16.27
N THR A 27 -8.94 -1.66 -16.23
CA THR A 27 -9.32 -0.24 -16.12
C THR A 27 -9.23 0.29 -14.69
N ALA A 28 -9.11 -0.59 -13.69
CA ALA A 28 -9.00 -0.22 -12.28
C ALA A 28 -7.64 0.42 -11.91
N GLY A 29 -6.65 0.43 -12.82
CA GLY A 29 -5.33 1.01 -12.53
C GLY A 29 -5.38 2.48 -12.13
N PHE A 30 -6.13 3.32 -12.85
CA PHE A 30 -6.31 4.72 -12.49
C PHE A 30 -7.08 4.91 -11.18
N GLN A 31 -8.02 4.01 -10.88
CA GLN A 31 -8.73 4.03 -9.61
C GLN A 31 -7.79 3.67 -8.45
N ALA A 32 -6.94 2.66 -8.61
CA ALA A 32 -5.93 2.27 -7.64
C ALA A 32 -4.96 3.43 -7.34
N MET A 33 -4.45 4.09 -8.38
CA MET A 33 -3.64 5.30 -8.22
C MET A 33 -4.41 6.40 -7.48
N GLY A 34 -5.68 6.63 -7.81
CA GLY A 34 -6.56 7.56 -7.11
C GLY A 34 -6.67 7.26 -5.61
N VAL A 35 -6.81 5.98 -5.23
CA VAL A 35 -6.83 5.57 -3.81
C VAL A 35 -5.52 5.92 -3.12
N VAL A 36 -4.37 5.66 -3.73
CA VAL A 36 -3.06 6.02 -3.17
C VAL A 36 -2.96 7.53 -2.97
N VAL A 37 -3.37 8.33 -3.96
CA VAL A 37 -3.36 9.81 -3.87
C VAL A 37 -4.24 10.30 -2.73
N ILE A 38 -5.51 9.90 -2.66
CA ILE A 38 -6.41 10.40 -1.60
C ILE A 38 -6.01 9.90 -0.22
N SER A 39 -5.44 8.68 -0.11
CA SER A 39 -4.89 8.15 1.14
C SER A 39 -3.65 8.94 1.61
N SER A 40 -2.76 9.31 0.69
CA SER A 40 -1.58 10.13 1.00
C SER A 40 -1.96 11.57 1.39
N ILE A 41 -2.95 12.16 0.71
CA ILE A 41 -3.50 13.47 1.09
C ILE A 41 -4.13 13.40 2.49
N ALA A 42 -4.90 12.35 2.79
CA ALA A 42 -5.49 12.14 4.12
C ALA A 42 -4.42 12.05 5.22
N ALA A 43 -3.30 11.36 4.96
CA ALA A 43 -2.17 11.29 5.88
C ALA A 43 -1.49 12.66 6.05
N GLY A 44 -1.33 13.40 4.98
CA GLY A 44 -0.76 14.75 4.99
C GLY A 44 -1.64 15.74 5.74
N LEU A 45 -2.96 15.71 5.55
CA LEU A 45 -3.91 16.52 6.31
C LEU A 45 -3.88 16.16 7.80
N GLY A 46 -3.83 14.87 8.15
CA GLY A 46 -3.69 14.42 9.52
C GLY A 46 -2.40 14.85 10.22
N SER A 47 -1.39 15.23 9.46
CA SER A 47 -0.09 15.71 9.95
C SER A 47 0.24 17.16 9.54
N ILE A 48 -0.76 17.92 9.07
CA ILE A 48 -0.57 19.23 8.42
C ILE A 48 0.23 20.23 9.26
N GLN A 49 0.08 20.19 10.59
CA GLN A 49 0.82 21.05 11.49
C GLN A 49 2.34 20.80 11.47
N ARG A 50 2.77 19.59 11.03
CA ARG A 50 4.19 19.21 10.94
C ARG A 50 4.75 19.41 9.55
N VAL A 51 3.98 19.07 8.52
CA VAL A 51 4.50 19.00 7.13
C VAL A 51 4.09 20.18 6.25
N GLY A 52 3.02 20.90 6.61
CA GLY A 52 2.47 21.98 5.81
C GLY A 52 1.91 21.51 4.44
N LEU A 53 1.44 22.44 3.63
CA LEU A 53 0.88 22.13 2.30
C LEU A 53 1.93 21.57 1.33
N ALA A 54 3.15 22.12 1.35
CA ALA A 54 4.23 21.61 0.51
C ALA A 54 4.57 20.15 0.84
N GLY A 55 4.58 19.79 2.12
CA GLY A 55 4.81 18.43 2.57
C GLY A 55 3.71 17.46 2.13
N ILE A 56 2.46 17.90 1.98
CA ILE A 56 1.38 17.08 1.43
C ILE A 56 1.67 16.74 -0.05
N LEU A 57 2.06 17.73 -0.85
CA LEU A 57 2.36 17.53 -2.27
C LEU A 57 3.55 16.59 -2.45
N VAL A 58 4.67 16.88 -1.78
CA VAL A 58 5.88 16.04 -1.82
C VAL A 58 5.57 14.62 -1.31
N GLY A 59 4.85 14.50 -0.19
CA GLY A 59 4.45 13.21 0.38
C GLY A 59 3.58 12.39 -0.57
N THR A 60 2.70 13.03 -1.34
CA THR A 60 1.87 12.35 -2.35
C THR A 60 2.72 11.79 -3.50
N VAL A 61 3.69 12.57 -3.99
CA VAL A 61 4.61 12.09 -5.03
C VAL A 61 5.44 10.90 -4.51
N ILE A 62 5.99 11.02 -3.30
CA ILE A 62 6.74 9.93 -2.65
C ILE A 62 5.87 8.69 -2.46
N ALA A 63 4.59 8.85 -2.08
CA ALA A 63 3.66 7.74 -1.92
C ALA A 63 3.40 7.01 -3.25
N LEU A 64 3.24 7.73 -4.35
CA LEU A 64 3.07 7.14 -5.69
C LEU A 64 4.32 6.37 -6.14
N ILE A 65 5.50 6.94 -5.96
CA ILE A 65 6.76 6.27 -6.27
C ILE A 65 6.92 5.02 -5.38
N GLY A 66 6.66 5.15 -4.08
CA GLY A 66 6.73 4.06 -3.12
C GLY A 66 5.75 2.93 -3.46
N TRP A 67 4.52 3.26 -3.85
CA TRP A 67 3.52 2.29 -4.29
C TRP A 67 4.00 1.49 -5.51
N TYR A 68 4.58 2.16 -6.52
CA TYR A 68 5.10 1.49 -7.71
C TYR A 68 6.27 0.56 -7.37
N ILE A 69 7.24 1.07 -6.59
CA ILE A 69 8.40 0.28 -6.14
C ILE A 69 7.94 -0.93 -5.32
N TRP A 70 6.98 -0.72 -4.41
CA TRP A 70 6.45 -1.78 -3.57
C TRP A 70 5.75 -2.87 -4.37
N ALA A 71 4.91 -2.48 -5.33
CA ALA A 71 4.25 -3.44 -6.22
C ALA A 71 5.27 -4.24 -7.05
N TYR A 72 6.34 -3.58 -7.54
CA TYR A 72 7.40 -4.26 -8.27
C TYR A 72 8.18 -5.25 -7.39
N LEU A 73 8.56 -4.85 -6.18
CA LEU A 73 9.24 -5.74 -5.23
C LEU A 73 8.37 -6.94 -4.89
N THR A 74 7.09 -6.72 -4.59
CA THR A 74 6.12 -7.77 -4.27
C THR A 74 5.95 -8.73 -5.45
N TYR A 75 5.82 -8.20 -6.67
CA TYR A 75 5.80 -8.99 -7.90
C TYR A 75 7.06 -9.86 -8.02
N PHE A 76 8.23 -9.26 -7.92
CA PHE A 76 9.49 -9.97 -8.07
C PHE A 76 9.68 -11.07 -7.00
N ILE A 77 9.45 -10.74 -5.74
CA ILE A 77 9.58 -11.70 -4.63
C ILE A 77 8.54 -12.81 -4.79
N GLY A 78 7.29 -12.45 -5.09
CA GLY A 78 6.19 -13.41 -5.20
C GLY A 78 6.32 -14.38 -6.37
N THR A 79 6.80 -13.90 -7.52
CA THR A 79 6.89 -14.73 -8.73
C THR A 79 8.24 -15.41 -8.92
N LYS A 80 9.32 -14.90 -8.31
CA LYS A 80 10.69 -15.42 -8.55
C LYS A 80 11.33 -16.05 -7.31
N ILE A 81 11.01 -15.57 -6.11
CA ILE A 81 11.64 -16.05 -4.87
C ILE A 81 10.73 -17.04 -4.13
N LEU A 82 9.44 -16.72 -4.01
CA LEU A 82 8.47 -17.51 -3.25
C LEU A 82 7.24 -17.94 -4.07
N PRO A 83 7.35 -18.37 -5.33
CA PRO A 83 6.18 -18.75 -6.12
C PRO A 83 5.48 -19.98 -5.53
N GLU A 84 4.16 -20.07 -5.74
CA GLU A 84 3.39 -21.32 -5.66
C GLU A 84 3.19 -21.89 -7.07
N PRO A 85 2.87 -23.19 -7.24
CA PRO A 85 2.73 -23.78 -8.57
C PRO A 85 1.70 -23.11 -9.48
N GLN A 86 0.66 -22.51 -8.88
CA GLN A 86 -0.41 -21.80 -9.59
C GLN A 86 -0.12 -20.30 -9.76
N THR A 87 0.92 -19.73 -9.13
CA THR A 87 1.21 -18.29 -9.18
C THR A 87 1.38 -17.81 -10.61
N LYS A 88 0.44 -16.98 -11.05
CA LYS A 88 0.48 -16.26 -12.32
C LYS A 88 0.07 -14.83 -12.03
N ALA A 89 1.02 -13.94 -12.06
CA ALA A 89 0.78 -12.53 -11.76
C ALA A 89 1.54 -11.62 -12.72
N ASP A 90 0.99 -10.45 -12.99
CA ASP A 90 1.68 -9.36 -13.66
C ASP A 90 1.83 -8.14 -12.74
N LEU A 91 2.70 -7.21 -13.10
CA LEU A 91 2.92 -6.01 -12.31
C LEU A 91 1.66 -5.14 -12.20
N GLY A 92 0.83 -5.12 -13.24
CA GLY A 92 -0.41 -4.34 -13.25
C GLY A 92 -1.41 -4.86 -12.23
N GLU A 93 -1.51 -6.19 -12.06
CA GLU A 93 -2.34 -6.83 -11.02
C GLU A 93 -1.90 -6.40 -9.63
N LEU A 94 -0.60 -6.47 -9.34
CA LEU A 94 -0.05 -6.01 -8.07
C LEU A 94 -0.29 -4.50 -7.84
N LEU A 95 -0.11 -3.69 -8.87
CA LEU A 95 -0.39 -2.24 -8.78
C LEU A 95 -1.86 -1.99 -8.42
N ARG A 96 -2.79 -2.68 -9.05
CA ARG A 96 -4.22 -2.51 -8.79
C ARG A 96 -4.60 -2.95 -7.38
N THR A 97 -4.23 -4.15 -7.00
CA THR A 97 -4.60 -4.72 -5.70
C THR A 97 -3.93 -3.98 -4.53
N ILE A 98 -2.63 -3.71 -4.60
CA ILE A 98 -1.89 -2.96 -3.58
C ILE A 98 -2.37 -1.50 -3.50
N GLY A 99 -2.75 -0.88 -4.63
CA GLY A 99 -3.32 0.47 -4.61
C GLY A 99 -4.61 0.53 -3.79
N PHE A 100 -5.53 -0.42 -3.98
CA PHE A 100 -6.76 -0.50 -3.19
C PHE A 100 -6.52 -0.87 -1.73
N SER A 101 -5.45 -1.61 -1.39
CA SER A 101 -5.08 -1.90 0.00
C SER A 101 -4.68 -0.66 0.80
N SER A 102 -4.44 0.47 0.13
CA SER A 102 -4.19 1.77 0.76
C SER A 102 -5.47 2.46 1.28
N SER A 103 -6.67 1.94 0.96
CA SER A 103 -7.96 2.54 1.36
C SER A 103 -8.09 2.79 2.87
N PRO A 104 -7.65 1.91 3.78
CA PRO A 104 -7.72 2.20 5.22
C PRO A 104 -6.91 3.42 5.64
N GLY A 105 -5.93 3.83 4.85
CA GLY A 105 -5.16 5.06 5.08
C GLY A 105 -5.99 6.34 5.05
N LEU A 106 -7.20 6.33 4.49
CA LEU A 106 -8.14 7.45 4.48
C LEU A 106 -8.50 7.92 5.89
N ILE A 107 -8.57 7.02 6.87
CA ILE A 107 -8.89 7.40 8.26
C ILE A 107 -7.85 8.32 8.89
N ARG A 108 -6.63 8.41 8.31
CA ARG A 108 -5.56 9.27 8.81
C ARG A 108 -5.92 10.76 8.81
N VAL A 109 -6.92 11.16 8.04
CA VAL A 109 -7.46 12.53 8.12
C VAL A 109 -7.96 12.87 9.52
N LEU A 110 -8.45 11.89 10.30
CA LEU A 110 -8.93 12.08 11.66
C LEU A 110 -7.79 12.44 12.65
N ALA A 111 -6.54 12.26 12.24
CA ALA A 111 -5.39 12.63 13.06
C ALA A 111 -5.19 14.16 13.17
N VAL A 112 -5.96 14.96 12.43
CA VAL A 112 -6.06 16.41 12.62
C VAL A 112 -6.63 16.76 14.00
N ILE A 113 -7.41 15.86 14.62
CA ILE A 113 -8.00 16.05 15.95
C ILE A 113 -6.89 15.92 17.00
N PRO A 114 -6.68 16.94 17.85
CA PRO A 114 -5.65 16.90 18.88
C PRO A 114 -5.78 15.67 19.78
N GLY A 115 -4.66 15.01 20.08
CA GLY A 115 -4.61 13.82 20.92
C GLY A 115 -4.88 12.48 20.20
N LEU A 116 -5.55 12.47 19.05
CA LEU A 116 -5.86 11.22 18.31
C LEU A 116 -4.76 10.78 17.35
N GLY A 117 -3.81 11.65 17.01
CA GLY A 117 -2.85 11.40 15.92
C GLY A 117 -2.15 10.05 16.02
N ARG A 118 -1.55 9.70 17.16
CA ARG A 118 -0.83 8.43 17.34
C ARG A 118 -1.73 7.21 17.15
N ILE A 119 -2.92 7.24 17.76
CA ILE A 119 -3.87 6.13 17.73
C ILE A 119 -4.37 5.91 16.30
N VAL A 120 -4.75 7.00 15.62
CA VAL A 120 -5.26 6.94 14.22
C VAL A 120 -4.19 6.43 13.27
N PHE A 121 -2.95 6.94 13.36
CA PHE A 121 -1.86 6.46 12.50
C PHE A 121 -1.53 4.99 12.74
N LEU A 122 -1.51 4.54 14.01
CA LEU A 122 -1.27 3.14 14.35
C LEU A 122 -2.38 2.24 13.82
N ALA A 123 -3.64 2.59 14.08
CA ALA A 123 -4.79 1.83 13.62
C ALA A 123 -4.83 1.73 12.08
N ALA A 124 -4.62 2.86 11.38
CA ALA A 124 -4.53 2.87 9.93
C ALA A 124 -3.40 1.98 9.40
N SER A 125 -2.23 2.00 10.06
CA SER A 125 -1.07 1.21 9.62
C SER A 125 -1.29 -0.29 9.78
N ILE A 126 -1.88 -0.72 10.90
CA ILE A 126 -2.25 -2.14 11.12
C ILE A 126 -3.30 -2.57 10.09
N TRP A 127 -4.32 -1.74 9.87
CA TRP A 127 -5.39 -2.04 8.91
C TRP A 127 -4.87 -2.13 7.48
N MET A 128 -4.02 -1.17 7.06
CA MET A 128 -3.37 -1.22 5.75
C MET A 128 -2.47 -2.44 5.58
N LEU A 129 -1.76 -2.86 6.64
CA LEU A 129 -0.93 -4.08 6.61
C LEU A 129 -1.79 -5.32 6.36
N VAL A 130 -2.91 -5.46 7.07
CA VAL A 130 -3.84 -6.58 6.86
C VAL A 130 -4.42 -6.55 5.44
N ALA A 131 -4.88 -5.38 4.99
CA ALA A 131 -5.40 -5.18 3.63
C ALA A 131 -4.36 -5.55 2.56
N MET A 132 -3.09 -5.17 2.78
CA MET A 132 -1.98 -5.46 1.87
C MET A 132 -1.66 -6.96 1.81
N ILE A 133 -1.66 -7.67 2.94
CA ILE A 133 -1.44 -9.12 2.96
C ILE A 133 -2.54 -9.84 2.16
N ILE A 134 -3.80 -9.41 2.32
CA ILE A 134 -4.93 -9.95 1.55
C ILE A 134 -4.74 -9.64 0.05
N ALA A 135 -4.43 -8.39 -0.30
CA ALA A 135 -4.20 -7.97 -1.68
C ALA A 135 -3.09 -8.77 -2.37
N VAL A 136 -1.95 -8.94 -1.68
CA VAL A 136 -0.80 -9.71 -2.18
C VAL A 136 -1.15 -11.19 -2.34
N ARG A 137 -1.89 -11.76 -1.38
CA ARG A 137 -2.33 -13.14 -1.46
C ARG A 137 -3.18 -13.39 -2.70
N GLN A 138 -4.14 -12.51 -2.99
CA GLN A 138 -5.00 -12.64 -4.16
C GLN A 138 -4.20 -12.43 -5.44
N ALA A 139 -3.50 -11.32 -5.58
CA ALA A 139 -2.72 -10.98 -6.78
C ALA A 139 -1.61 -11.99 -7.15
N LEU A 140 -1.22 -12.86 -6.24
CA LEU A 140 -0.24 -13.93 -6.49
C LEU A 140 -0.88 -15.32 -6.55
N ASP A 141 -2.20 -15.43 -6.52
CA ASP A 141 -2.96 -16.69 -6.47
C ASP A 141 -2.53 -17.62 -5.32
N TYR A 142 -2.08 -17.04 -4.19
CA TYR A 142 -1.56 -17.83 -3.08
C TYR A 142 -2.66 -18.53 -2.29
N LYS A 143 -2.51 -19.83 -2.07
CA LYS A 143 -3.32 -20.61 -1.12
C LYS A 143 -2.94 -20.29 0.33
N SER A 144 -1.65 -20.02 0.55
CA SER A 144 -1.10 -19.77 1.90
C SER A 144 -1.00 -18.27 2.21
N THR A 145 -1.74 -17.82 3.22
CA THR A 145 -1.59 -16.46 3.78
C THR A 145 -0.19 -16.24 4.36
N LEU A 146 0.43 -17.29 4.92
CA LEU A 146 1.78 -17.19 5.48
C LEU A 146 2.82 -16.86 4.40
N ARG A 147 2.66 -17.34 3.17
CA ARG A 147 3.52 -16.93 2.05
C ARG A 147 3.34 -15.47 1.68
N ALA A 148 2.12 -14.97 1.65
CA ALA A 148 1.86 -13.54 1.43
C ALA A 148 2.51 -12.68 2.51
N VAL A 149 2.43 -13.10 3.78
CA VAL A 149 3.16 -12.45 4.89
C VAL A 149 4.66 -12.50 4.66
N GLY A 150 5.21 -13.64 4.22
CA GLY A 150 6.63 -13.79 3.90
C GLY A 150 7.08 -12.85 2.79
N VAL A 151 6.30 -12.72 1.71
CA VAL A 151 6.58 -11.76 0.62
C VAL A 151 6.61 -10.33 1.14
N CYS A 152 5.61 -9.94 1.94
CA CYS A 152 5.56 -8.60 2.55
C CYS A 152 6.75 -8.36 3.50
N ALA A 153 7.12 -9.35 4.32
CA ALA A 153 8.23 -9.23 5.27
C ALA A 153 9.58 -9.07 4.54
N ILE A 154 9.84 -9.89 3.52
CA ILE A 154 11.05 -9.78 2.70
C ILE A 154 11.09 -8.42 1.99
N GLY A 155 9.97 -7.99 1.40
CA GLY A 155 9.88 -6.68 0.76
C GLY A 155 10.21 -5.53 1.73
N TRP A 156 9.73 -5.59 2.97
CA TRP A 156 10.06 -4.60 4.00
C TRP A 156 11.54 -4.61 4.38
N ILE A 157 12.13 -5.78 4.55
CA ILE A 157 13.57 -5.89 4.84
C ILE A 157 14.38 -5.26 3.70
N ILE A 158 14.07 -5.58 2.46
CA ILE A 158 14.74 -5.01 1.28
C ILE A 158 14.57 -3.49 1.27
N GLN A 159 13.36 -2.99 1.52
CA GLN A 159 13.08 -1.55 1.52
C GLN A 159 13.85 -0.82 2.63
N ILE A 160 13.96 -1.40 3.82
CA ILE A 160 14.74 -0.83 4.92
C ILE A 160 16.23 -0.77 4.53
N ILE A 161 16.75 -1.82 3.92
CA ILE A 161 18.15 -1.86 3.45
C ILE A 161 18.40 -0.77 2.40
N ILE A 162 17.52 -0.67 1.38
CA ILE A 162 17.63 0.37 0.35
C ILE A 162 17.61 1.75 0.98
N PHE A 163 16.68 2.00 1.89
CA PHE A 163 16.56 3.29 2.57
C PHE A 163 17.80 3.62 3.40
N ALA A 164 18.35 2.65 4.15
CA ALA A 164 19.57 2.81 4.91
C ALA A 164 20.79 3.11 4.01
N LEU A 165 20.89 2.45 2.87
CA LEU A 165 21.94 2.70 1.89
C LEU A 165 21.84 4.11 1.29
N VAL A 166 20.64 4.54 0.91
CA VAL A 166 20.40 5.90 0.38
C VAL A 166 20.78 6.96 1.41
N LEU A 167 20.36 6.80 2.67
CA LEU A 167 20.75 7.73 3.74
C LEU A 167 22.25 7.77 3.97
N SER A 168 22.92 6.61 3.93
CA SER A 168 24.37 6.50 4.05
C SER A 168 25.10 7.26 2.94
N VAL A 169 24.65 7.10 1.68
CA VAL A 169 25.23 7.81 0.52
C VAL A 169 25.01 9.33 0.61
N LEU A 170 23.85 9.76 1.13
CA LEU A 170 23.52 11.17 1.32
C LEU A 170 24.19 11.78 2.56
N GLY A 171 24.97 11.01 3.34
CA GLY A 171 25.66 11.47 4.54
C GLY A 171 24.72 11.79 5.72
N VAL A 172 23.47 11.36 5.65
CA VAL A 172 22.46 11.56 6.72
C VAL A 172 22.67 10.47 7.78
N LYS A 173 23.17 10.83 8.96
CA LYS A 173 23.24 9.87 10.06
C LYS A 173 21.84 9.53 10.56
N PRO A 174 21.49 8.26 10.72
CA PRO A 174 20.25 7.89 11.39
C PRO A 174 20.31 8.41 12.84
N VAL A 175 19.24 9.08 13.27
CA VAL A 175 19.05 9.59 14.63
C VAL A 175 18.70 8.44 15.56
#